data_66d8f9dce6daf468a0764e8bbe608b4b
#
_entry.id   66d8f9dce6daf468a0764e8bbe608b4b
#
_cell.length_a   1.000
_cell.length_b   1.000
_cell.length_c   1.000
_cell.angle_alpha   90.00
_cell.angle_beta   90.00
_cell.angle_gamma   90.00
#
_symmetry.space_group_name_H-M   'P 1'
#
loop_
_entity.id
_entity.type
_entity.pdbx_description
1 polymer ?
#
loop_
_entity_poly.entity_id
_entity_poly.type
_entity_poly.pdbx_seq_one_letter_code
_entity_poly.pdbx_strand_id
1 'polypeptide(L)'
;CIRDRAKDELWGMMEDKYNELISEGKSENEAVGTVISEFGNLDELAETLGLNRQSSAPVDNRRTLTQDEARSFVSAGSRHAFLTALGVFLCIFSVVPAAACSAFHNNFLQTMGTVALFIIVACGVGIFIITNSLMNKYDYIKKHECIIDYATVGYVQDKKEQLRNISIMCRTLGIIMCIISFVPAAVFDAIPIQGLDDIGGAVMICIVSVGVFLSLIHI
;
A
#
# COMPACT_ATOMS: atom_id res chain seq x y z
N CYS A 1 -22.28 -23.41 -9.46
CA CYS A 1 -23.34 -23.97 -10.32
C CYS A 1 -22.87 -25.03 -11.31
N ILE A 2 -22.24 -24.69 -12.48
CA ILE A 2 -21.83 -25.73 -13.45
C ILE A 2 -20.62 -26.52 -12.92
N ARG A 3 -19.67 -25.85 -12.29
CA ARG A 3 -18.45 -26.43 -11.73
C ARG A 3 -18.73 -27.35 -10.53
N ASP A 4 -19.72 -27.03 -9.70
CA ASP A 4 -20.11 -27.87 -8.57
C ASP A 4 -20.80 -29.14 -9.05
N ARG A 5 -21.64 -29.03 -10.09
CA ARG A 5 -22.32 -30.17 -10.69
C ARG A 5 -21.33 -31.16 -11.36
N ALA A 6 -20.34 -30.64 -12.10
CA ALA A 6 -19.30 -31.47 -12.71
C ALA A 6 -18.42 -32.17 -11.64
N LYS A 7 -18.18 -31.52 -10.51
CA LYS A 7 -17.47 -32.13 -9.38
C LYS A 7 -18.29 -33.26 -8.73
N ASP A 8 -19.60 -33.06 -8.55
CA ASP A 8 -20.49 -34.05 -7.97
C ASP A 8 -20.66 -35.26 -8.92
N GLU A 9 -20.74 -35.04 -10.23
CA GLU A 9 -20.79 -36.09 -11.25
C GLU A 9 -19.48 -36.91 -11.28
N LEU A 10 -18.32 -36.23 -11.22
CA LEU A 10 -17.01 -36.89 -11.17
C LEU A 10 -16.86 -37.75 -9.90
N TRP A 11 -17.26 -37.18 -8.76
CA TRP A 11 -17.24 -37.91 -7.49
C TRP A 11 -18.10 -39.15 -7.53
N GLY A 12 -19.32 -39.07 -8.08
CA GLY A 12 -20.20 -40.22 -8.25
C GLY A 12 -19.57 -41.31 -9.12
N MET A 13 -18.95 -40.96 -10.25
CA MET A 13 -18.27 -41.91 -11.12
C MET A 13 -17.08 -42.61 -10.42
N MET A 14 -16.31 -41.90 -9.60
CA MET A 14 -15.22 -42.46 -8.82
C MET A 14 -15.72 -43.43 -7.74
N GLU A 15 -16.83 -43.12 -7.07
CA GLU A 15 -17.45 -43.93 -6.05
C GLU A 15 -18.07 -45.20 -6.65
N ASP A 16 -18.75 -45.09 -7.79
CA ASP A 16 -19.30 -46.24 -8.51
C ASP A 16 -18.19 -47.20 -8.95
N LYS A 17 -17.11 -46.70 -9.50
CA LYS A 17 -15.94 -47.49 -9.91
C LYS A 17 -15.25 -48.16 -8.74
N TYR A 18 -15.11 -47.49 -7.62
CA TYR A 18 -14.57 -48.05 -6.40
C TYR A 18 -15.42 -49.23 -5.92
N ASN A 19 -16.75 -49.07 -5.86
CA ASN A 19 -17.67 -50.13 -5.42
C ASN A 19 -17.67 -51.32 -6.39
N GLU A 20 -17.54 -51.09 -7.70
CA GLU A 20 -17.38 -52.14 -8.71
C GLU A 20 -16.13 -53.01 -8.41
N LEU A 21 -14.97 -52.34 -8.20
CA LEU A 21 -13.69 -53.02 -7.93
C LEU A 21 -13.71 -53.82 -6.60
N ILE A 22 -14.38 -53.32 -5.58
CA ILE A 22 -14.59 -54.04 -4.31
C ILE A 22 -15.49 -55.26 -4.52
N SER A 23 -16.55 -55.15 -5.34
CA SER A 23 -17.44 -56.25 -5.67
C SER A 23 -16.75 -57.35 -6.49
N GLU A 24 -15.73 -57.02 -7.28
CA GLU A 24 -14.85 -57.92 -8.00
C GLU A 24 -13.84 -58.64 -7.09
N GLY A 25 -13.79 -58.30 -5.80
CA GLY A 25 -12.92 -58.94 -4.80
C GLY A 25 -11.50 -58.38 -4.70
N LYS A 26 -11.27 -57.17 -5.25
CA LYS A 26 -10.00 -56.45 -5.06
C LYS A 26 -9.87 -55.91 -3.64
N SER A 27 -8.66 -55.82 -3.15
CA SER A 27 -8.39 -55.20 -1.85
C SER A 27 -8.66 -53.68 -1.91
N GLU A 28 -9.04 -53.11 -0.77
CA GLU A 28 -9.35 -51.68 -0.64
C GLU A 28 -8.24 -50.75 -1.20
N ASN A 29 -6.96 -51.10 -0.87
CA ASN A 29 -5.80 -50.35 -1.36
C ASN A 29 -5.61 -50.44 -2.89
N GLU A 30 -5.93 -51.59 -3.46
CA GLU A 30 -5.82 -51.88 -4.88
C GLU A 30 -6.97 -51.20 -5.65
N ALA A 31 -8.17 -51.18 -5.10
CA ALA A 31 -9.32 -50.48 -5.65
C ALA A 31 -9.05 -48.94 -5.67
N VAL A 32 -8.61 -48.37 -4.57
CA VAL A 32 -8.25 -46.93 -4.48
C VAL A 32 -7.12 -46.59 -5.46
N GLY A 33 -6.06 -47.42 -5.55
CA GLY A 33 -4.96 -47.21 -6.47
C GLY A 33 -5.40 -47.23 -7.94
N THR A 34 -6.32 -48.14 -8.29
CA THR A 34 -6.88 -48.25 -9.64
C THR A 34 -7.73 -47.02 -9.99
N VAL A 35 -8.63 -46.62 -9.08
CA VAL A 35 -9.47 -45.42 -9.26
C VAL A 35 -8.59 -44.17 -9.45
N ILE A 36 -7.58 -43.98 -8.60
CA ILE A 36 -6.66 -42.81 -8.74
C ILE A 36 -5.89 -42.89 -10.05
N SER A 37 -5.50 -44.09 -10.51
CA SER A 37 -4.76 -44.25 -11.77
C SER A 37 -5.63 -43.97 -12.99
N GLU A 38 -6.88 -44.45 -12.98
CA GLU A 38 -7.84 -44.22 -14.09
C GLU A 38 -8.34 -42.77 -14.17
N PHE A 39 -8.67 -42.17 -13.04
CA PHE A 39 -9.16 -40.78 -12.97
C PHE A 39 -8.04 -39.74 -12.81
N GLY A 40 -6.79 -40.18 -12.60
CA GLY A 40 -5.64 -39.29 -12.44
C GLY A 40 -5.20 -38.59 -13.75
N ASN A 41 -5.60 -39.08 -14.92
CA ASN A 41 -5.41 -38.42 -16.19
C ASN A 41 -6.53 -37.43 -16.49
N LEU A 42 -6.53 -36.32 -15.77
CA LEU A 42 -7.56 -35.28 -15.86
C LEU A 42 -7.71 -34.69 -17.27
N ASP A 43 -6.67 -34.72 -18.10
CA ASP A 43 -6.68 -34.19 -19.47
C ASP A 43 -7.52 -35.09 -20.38
N GLU A 44 -7.42 -36.39 -20.25
CA GLU A 44 -8.17 -37.38 -21.04
C GLU A 44 -9.64 -37.44 -20.59
N LEU A 45 -9.89 -37.24 -19.30
CA LEU A 45 -11.23 -37.15 -18.72
C LEU A 45 -11.93 -35.85 -19.17
N ALA A 46 -11.23 -34.74 -19.25
CA ALA A 46 -11.74 -33.50 -19.76
C ALA A 46 -12.12 -33.57 -21.23
N GLU A 47 -11.40 -34.38 -22.02
CA GLU A 47 -11.68 -34.63 -23.42
C GLU A 47 -12.93 -35.52 -23.61
N THR A 48 -13.07 -36.60 -22.83
CA THR A 48 -14.22 -37.52 -22.86
C THR A 48 -15.51 -36.88 -22.37
N LEU A 49 -15.45 -36.02 -21.36
CA LEU A 49 -16.59 -35.25 -20.86
C LEU A 49 -16.94 -34.03 -21.71
N GLY A 50 -16.22 -33.81 -22.81
CA GLY A 50 -16.45 -32.65 -23.68
C GLY A 50 -16.15 -31.30 -22.99
N LEU A 51 -15.48 -31.33 -21.85
CA LEU A 51 -15.06 -30.16 -21.09
C LEU A 51 -13.88 -29.45 -21.77
N ASN A 52 -13.22 -30.13 -22.73
CA ASN A 52 -12.18 -29.58 -23.58
C ASN A 52 -12.72 -28.66 -24.68
N ARG A 53 -14.04 -28.41 -24.69
CA ARG A 53 -14.58 -27.24 -25.39
C ARG A 53 -14.27 -26.02 -24.57
N GLN A 54 -13.16 -25.43 -24.96
CA GLN A 54 -12.76 -24.12 -24.55
C GLN A 54 -12.21 -24.03 -23.10
N SER A 55 -11.02 -24.48 -22.94
CA SER A 55 -10.02 -23.59 -22.40
C SER A 55 -9.75 -22.40 -23.37
N SER A 56 -10.77 -21.95 -24.09
CA SER A 56 -10.99 -20.57 -24.43
C SER A 56 -11.87 -19.99 -23.29
N ALA A 57 -11.37 -20.01 -22.05
CA ALA A 57 -11.52 -18.83 -21.23
C ALA A 57 -11.28 -17.67 -22.20
N PRO A 58 -12.18 -16.65 -22.29
CA PRO A 58 -11.90 -15.48 -23.11
C PRO A 58 -10.46 -15.16 -22.80
N VAL A 59 -9.60 -15.11 -23.85
CA VAL A 59 -8.18 -14.78 -23.65
C VAL A 59 -8.25 -13.51 -22.88
N ASP A 60 -8.07 -13.67 -21.55
CA ASP A 60 -8.16 -12.54 -20.65
C ASP A 60 -6.91 -11.73 -21.02
N ASN A 61 -7.13 -10.78 -21.93
CA ASN A 61 -6.11 -9.91 -22.48
C ASN A 61 -5.53 -9.00 -21.38
N ARG A 62 -5.90 -9.31 -20.11
CA ARG A 62 -5.34 -8.68 -18.93
C ARG A 62 -3.88 -9.12 -18.80
N ARG A 63 -3.01 -8.15 -18.77
CA ARG A 63 -1.57 -8.36 -18.60
C ARG A 63 -1.32 -9.03 -17.24
N THR A 64 -0.55 -10.13 -17.24
CA THR A 64 -0.05 -10.73 -16.02
C THR A 64 1.04 -9.84 -15.42
N LEU A 65 0.86 -9.45 -14.16
CA LEU A 65 1.84 -8.65 -13.44
C LEU A 65 2.98 -9.56 -12.96
N THR A 66 4.19 -9.32 -13.45
CA THR A 66 5.38 -10.06 -13.00
C THR A 66 5.79 -9.64 -11.57
N GLN A 67 6.45 -10.53 -10.82
CA GLN A 67 6.90 -10.24 -9.46
C GLN A 67 7.85 -9.04 -9.40
N ASP A 68 8.68 -8.82 -10.42
CA ASP A 68 9.60 -7.68 -10.48
C ASP A 68 8.85 -6.37 -10.74
N GLU A 69 7.80 -6.40 -11.55
CA GLU A 69 6.91 -5.23 -11.75
C GLU A 69 6.16 -4.89 -10.46
N ALA A 70 5.68 -5.89 -9.73
CA ALA A 70 5.04 -5.68 -8.43
C ALA A 70 6.01 -5.08 -7.40
N ARG A 71 7.25 -5.57 -7.33
CA ARG A 71 8.30 -5.00 -6.47
C ARG A 71 8.61 -3.56 -6.83
N SER A 72 8.75 -3.26 -8.12
CA SER A 72 9.02 -1.90 -8.59
C SER A 72 7.87 -0.95 -8.29
N PHE A 73 6.64 -1.41 -8.42
CA PHE A 73 5.44 -0.65 -8.06
C PHE A 73 5.37 -0.34 -6.56
N VAL A 74 5.59 -1.34 -5.69
CA VAL A 74 5.62 -1.15 -4.22
C VAL A 74 6.73 -0.18 -3.81
N SER A 75 7.92 -0.30 -4.39
CA SER A 75 9.03 0.62 -4.10
C SER A 75 8.76 2.04 -4.60
N ALA A 76 8.13 2.19 -5.77
CA ALA A 76 7.72 3.49 -6.29
C ALA A 76 6.62 4.12 -5.42
N GLY A 77 5.64 3.32 -4.94
CA GLY A 77 4.61 3.75 -4.00
C GLY A 77 5.19 4.27 -2.68
N SER A 78 6.18 3.57 -2.13
CA SER A 78 6.88 4.03 -0.92
C SER A 78 7.62 5.36 -1.13
N ARG A 79 8.33 5.51 -2.26
CA ARG A 79 8.99 6.78 -2.61
C ARG A 79 7.99 7.92 -2.81
N HIS A 80 6.86 7.63 -3.47
CA HIS A 80 5.78 8.59 -3.66
C HIS A 80 5.22 9.07 -2.31
N ALA A 81 4.92 8.16 -1.39
CA ALA A 81 4.43 8.48 -0.06
C ALA A 81 5.42 9.36 0.71
N PHE A 82 6.72 8.99 0.69
CA PHE A 82 7.77 9.77 1.33
C PHE A 82 7.90 11.18 0.75
N LEU A 83 7.97 11.32 -0.58
CA LEU A 83 8.08 12.62 -1.24
C LEU A 83 6.84 13.49 -1.01
N THR A 84 5.65 12.89 -1.00
CA THR A 84 4.40 13.61 -0.68
C THR A 84 4.43 14.11 0.76
N ALA A 85 4.83 13.27 1.72
CA ALA A 85 4.97 13.67 3.13
C ALA A 85 5.99 14.80 3.29
N LEU A 86 7.13 14.71 2.57
CA LEU A 86 8.17 15.75 2.57
C LEU A 86 7.66 17.10 1.98
N GLY A 87 6.88 17.04 0.90
CA GLY A 87 6.25 18.23 0.32
C GLY A 87 5.30 18.93 1.29
N VAL A 88 4.43 18.15 1.98
CA VAL A 88 3.52 18.69 3.00
C VAL A 88 4.33 19.26 4.19
N PHE A 89 5.34 18.54 4.65
CA PHE A 89 6.23 19.01 5.71
C PHE A 89 6.84 20.36 5.38
N LEU A 90 7.42 20.52 4.18
CA LEU A 90 8.02 21.79 3.74
C LEU A 90 7.01 22.92 3.67
N CYS A 91 5.78 22.65 3.19
CA CYS A 91 4.73 23.67 3.13
C CYS A 91 4.32 24.16 4.53
N ILE A 92 4.19 23.28 5.51
CA ILE A 92 3.87 23.65 6.89
C ILE A 92 5.08 24.33 7.55
N PHE A 93 6.27 23.74 7.41
CA PHE A 93 7.51 24.25 7.98
C PHE A 93 7.91 25.62 7.44
N SER A 94 7.46 26.00 6.24
CA SER A 94 7.77 27.27 5.61
C SER A 94 7.38 28.49 6.45
N VAL A 95 6.38 28.35 7.32
CA VAL A 95 5.93 29.42 8.21
C VAL A 95 6.91 29.67 9.37
N VAL A 96 7.69 28.65 9.76
CA VAL A 96 8.61 28.71 10.92
C VAL A 96 9.65 29.83 10.80
N PRO A 97 10.38 30.02 9.67
CA PRO A 97 11.32 31.13 9.52
C PRO A 97 10.68 32.51 9.66
N ALA A 98 9.47 32.69 9.11
CA ALA A 98 8.76 33.94 9.20
C ALA A 98 8.33 34.25 10.64
N ALA A 99 7.76 33.25 11.35
CA ALA A 99 7.36 33.37 12.73
C ALA A 99 8.57 33.58 13.68
N ALA A 100 9.68 32.86 13.46
CA ALA A 100 10.90 33.03 14.25
C ALA A 100 11.55 34.41 14.02
N CYS A 101 11.53 34.95 12.79
CA CYS A 101 12.09 36.23 12.48
C CYS A 101 11.22 37.39 12.97
N SER A 102 9.92 37.21 13.21
CA SER A 102 9.04 38.26 13.79
C SER A 102 9.41 38.57 15.24
N ALA A 103 9.96 37.62 15.98
CA ALA A 103 10.46 37.83 17.35
C ALA A 103 11.60 38.85 17.43
N PHE A 104 12.32 39.06 16.33
CA PHE A 104 13.39 40.04 16.26
C PHE A 104 12.83 41.32 15.65
N HIS A 105 12.81 42.42 16.39
CA HIS A 105 12.30 43.73 15.99
C HIS A 105 13.13 44.44 14.87
N ASN A 106 13.66 43.66 13.93
CA ASN A 106 14.49 44.12 12.83
C ASN A 106 13.79 43.88 11.50
N ASN A 107 13.40 44.94 10.81
CA ASN A 107 12.71 44.91 9.51
C ASN A 107 13.45 44.09 8.45
N PHE A 108 14.79 44.08 8.47
CA PHE A 108 15.59 43.29 7.54
C PHE A 108 15.42 41.78 7.80
N LEU A 109 15.45 41.33 9.05
CA LEU A 109 15.25 39.95 9.43
C LEU A 109 13.84 39.44 9.07
N GLN A 110 12.81 40.26 9.33
CA GLN A 110 11.43 39.94 8.95
C GLN A 110 11.29 39.77 7.43
N THR A 111 11.90 40.64 6.64
CA THR A 111 11.89 40.51 5.18
C THR A 111 12.59 39.24 4.73
N MET A 112 13.73 38.89 5.35
CA MET A 112 14.43 37.62 5.06
C MET A 112 13.61 36.39 5.43
N GLY A 113 12.90 36.39 6.57
CA GLY A 113 11.98 35.32 6.97
C GLY A 113 10.83 35.13 5.96
N THR A 114 10.25 36.24 5.47
CA THR A 114 9.20 36.17 4.46
C THR A 114 9.70 35.67 3.11
N VAL A 115 10.89 36.06 2.68
CA VAL A 115 11.51 35.53 1.45
C VAL A 115 11.77 34.04 1.59
N ALA A 116 12.29 33.58 2.74
CA ALA A 116 12.55 32.19 3.02
C ALA A 116 11.24 31.36 2.96
N LEU A 117 10.12 31.89 3.48
CA LEU A 117 8.80 31.25 3.40
C LEU A 117 8.44 30.94 1.95
N PHE A 118 8.50 31.93 1.05
CA PHE A 118 8.13 31.72 -0.36
C PHE A 118 9.06 30.72 -1.07
N ILE A 119 10.36 30.73 -0.76
CA ILE A 119 11.32 29.77 -1.35
C ILE A 119 10.98 28.35 -0.90
N ILE A 120 10.71 28.14 0.39
CA ILE A 120 10.42 26.81 0.94
C ILE A 120 9.08 26.28 0.39
N VAL A 121 8.05 27.13 0.29
CA VAL A 121 6.76 26.75 -0.34
C VAL A 121 6.98 26.35 -1.80
N ALA A 122 7.74 27.12 -2.56
CA ALA A 122 8.03 26.82 -3.96
C ALA A 122 8.73 25.46 -4.11
N CYS A 123 9.68 25.13 -3.22
CA CYS A 123 10.31 23.82 -3.17
C CYS A 123 9.31 22.71 -2.84
N GLY A 124 8.42 22.93 -1.86
CA GLY A 124 7.37 21.95 -1.49
C GLY A 124 6.42 21.66 -2.67
N VAL A 125 5.95 22.70 -3.35
CA VAL A 125 5.10 22.56 -4.54
C VAL A 125 5.85 21.86 -5.68
N GLY A 126 7.13 22.19 -5.91
CA GLY A 126 7.97 21.51 -6.89
C GLY A 126 8.06 19.99 -6.63
N ILE A 127 8.22 19.59 -5.38
CA ILE A 127 8.21 18.17 -4.99
C ILE A 127 6.87 17.50 -5.33
N PHE A 128 5.72 18.16 -5.11
CA PHE A 128 4.42 17.59 -5.48
C PHE A 128 4.28 17.36 -6.98
N ILE A 129 4.76 18.28 -7.81
CA ILE A 129 4.72 18.13 -9.27
C ILE A 129 5.57 16.94 -9.72
N ILE A 130 6.80 16.81 -9.19
CA ILE A 130 7.69 15.68 -9.50
C ILE A 130 7.09 14.37 -9.04
N THR A 131 6.53 14.34 -7.83
CA THR A 131 5.93 13.14 -7.22
C THR A 131 4.73 12.64 -8.02
N ASN A 132 3.86 13.56 -8.47
CA ASN A 132 2.71 13.19 -9.30
C ASN A 132 3.16 12.65 -10.67
N SER A 133 4.19 13.24 -11.27
CA SER A 133 4.77 12.75 -12.54
C SER A 133 5.35 11.35 -12.43
N LEU A 134 5.99 11.00 -11.30
CA LEU A 134 6.54 9.67 -11.07
C LEU A 134 5.48 8.57 -11.03
N MET A 135 4.29 8.86 -10.51
CA MET A 135 3.20 7.88 -10.44
C MET A 135 2.45 7.68 -11.75
N ASN A 136 2.49 8.66 -12.67
CA ASN A 136 1.85 8.54 -13.97
C ASN A 136 2.39 7.33 -14.79
N LYS A 137 3.64 6.95 -14.58
CA LYS A 137 4.24 5.75 -15.21
C LYS A 137 3.52 4.45 -14.83
N TYR A 138 2.90 4.40 -13.65
CA TYR A 138 2.22 3.20 -13.12
C TYR A 138 0.69 3.30 -13.21
N ASP A 139 0.16 4.33 -13.88
CA ASP A 139 -1.29 4.56 -14.01
C ASP A 139 -2.00 3.41 -14.74
N TYR A 140 -1.27 2.68 -15.61
CA TYR A 140 -1.78 1.50 -16.28
C TYR A 140 -2.12 0.35 -15.29
N ILE A 141 -1.35 0.21 -14.18
CA ILE A 141 -1.62 -0.81 -13.15
C ILE A 141 -2.90 -0.47 -12.37
N LYS A 142 -3.17 0.82 -12.18
CA LYS A 142 -4.39 1.29 -11.48
C LYS A 142 -5.65 1.19 -12.34
N LYS A 143 -5.53 1.38 -13.66
CA LYS A 143 -6.66 1.45 -14.58
C LYS A 143 -7.05 0.10 -15.17
N HIS A 144 -6.11 -0.85 -15.26
CA HIS A 144 -6.37 -2.17 -15.84
C HIS A 144 -6.37 -3.20 -14.72
N GLU A 145 -7.38 -4.07 -14.75
CA GLU A 145 -7.42 -5.25 -13.90
C GLU A 145 -6.31 -6.22 -14.36
N CYS A 146 -5.16 -6.17 -13.70
CA CYS A 146 -4.06 -7.10 -13.94
C CYS A 146 -4.33 -8.42 -13.25
N ILE A 147 -4.01 -9.53 -13.90
CA ILE A 147 -3.97 -10.85 -13.26
C ILE A 147 -2.67 -10.91 -12.45
N ILE A 148 -2.80 -11.12 -11.13
CA ILE A 148 -1.67 -11.20 -10.22
C ILE A 148 -1.43 -12.69 -9.94
N ASP A 149 -0.19 -13.15 -10.15
CA ASP A 149 0.22 -14.50 -9.80
C ASP A 149 0.15 -14.74 -8.29
N TYR A 150 -0.21 -15.96 -7.88
CA TYR A 150 -0.39 -16.34 -6.46
C TYR A 150 0.87 -16.07 -5.62
N ALA A 151 2.06 -16.31 -6.16
CA ALA A 151 3.32 -16.01 -5.49
C ALA A 151 3.52 -14.51 -5.24
N THR A 152 3.08 -13.68 -6.17
CA THR A 152 3.14 -12.21 -6.07
C THR A 152 2.16 -11.68 -5.04
N VAL A 153 0.95 -12.27 -4.95
CA VAL A 153 -0.05 -11.92 -3.91
C VAL A 153 0.52 -12.19 -2.52
N GLY A 154 1.15 -13.36 -2.29
CA GLY A 154 1.78 -13.71 -1.02
C GLY A 154 2.85 -12.68 -0.61
N TYR A 155 3.76 -12.33 -1.53
CA TYR A 155 4.80 -11.33 -1.26
C TYR A 155 4.24 -9.94 -0.87
N VAL A 156 3.20 -9.48 -1.59
CA VAL A 156 2.57 -8.18 -1.30
C VAL A 156 1.86 -8.21 0.04
N GLN A 157 1.21 -9.32 0.39
CA GLN A 157 0.49 -9.48 1.64
C GLN A 157 1.43 -9.52 2.84
N ASP A 158 2.52 -10.26 2.76
CA ASP A 158 3.57 -10.32 3.79
C ASP A 158 4.19 -8.94 4.04
N LYS A 159 4.51 -8.21 2.96
CA LYS A 159 5.03 -6.85 3.05
C LYS A 159 4.03 -5.88 3.68
N LYS A 160 2.76 -6.00 3.34
CA LYS A 160 1.68 -5.18 3.91
C LYS A 160 1.53 -5.44 5.41
N GLU A 161 1.57 -6.70 5.85
CA GLU A 161 1.48 -7.04 7.27
C GLU A 161 2.71 -6.56 8.06
N GLN A 162 3.90 -6.75 7.53
CA GLN A 162 5.15 -6.30 8.16
C GLN A 162 5.17 -4.79 8.37
N LEU A 163 4.70 -4.03 7.37
CA LEU A 163 4.69 -2.56 7.44
C LEU A 163 3.50 -2.02 8.24
N ARG A 164 2.42 -2.78 8.41
CA ARG A 164 1.20 -2.34 9.09
C ARG A 164 1.44 -1.88 10.52
N ASN A 165 2.19 -2.64 11.30
CA ASN A 165 2.46 -2.29 12.70
C ASN A 165 3.28 -1.01 12.82
N ILE A 166 4.32 -0.86 11.97
CA ILE A 166 5.14 0.35 11.93
C ILE A 166 4.31 1.56 11.50
N SER A 167 3.44 1.38 10.50
CA SER A 167 2.53 2.43 10.02
C SER A 167 1.58 2.92 11.11
N ILE A 168 1.00 2.01 11.89
CA ILE A 168 0.10 2.36 13.00
C ILE A 168 0.87 3.13 14.08
N MET A 169 2.05 2.68 14.46
CA MET A 169 2.89 3.34 15.47
C MET A 169 3.29 4.76 15.04
N CYS A 170 3.77 4.92 13.80
CA CYS A 170 4.16 6.24 13.28
C CYS A 170 2.98 7.20 13.18
N ARG A 171 1.82 6.72 12.75
CA ARG A 171 0.60 7.54 12.68
C ARG A 171 0.15 7.98 14.07
N THR A 172 0.12 7.06 15.04
CA THR A 172 -0.26 7.37 16.41
C THR A 172 0.72 8.37 17.04
N LEU A 173 2.03 8.17 16.85
CA LEU A 173 3.05 9.10 17.33
C LEU A 173 2.90 10.49 16.70
N GLY A 174 2.65 10.56 15.39
CA GLY A 174 2.40 11.82 14.68
C GLY A 174 1.20 12.60 15.25
N ILE A 175 0.08 11.90 15.52
CA ILE A 175 -1.11 12.52 16.11
C ILE A 175 -0.81 13.02 17.54
N ILE A 176 -0.12 12.22 18.36
CA ILE A 176 0.27 12.61 19.73
C ILE A 176 1.15 13.86 19.69
N MET A 177 2.14 13.92 18.77
CA MET A 177 3.00 15.10 18.61
C MET A 177 2.19 16.33 18.21
N CYS A 178 1.23 16.21 17.31
CA CYS A 178 0.35 17.33 16.94
C CYS A 178 -0.47 17.84 18.12
N ILE A 179 -0.95 16.95 19.00
CA ILE A 179 -1.71 17.37 20.19
C ILE A 179 -0.79 18.06 21.22
N ILE A 180 0.42 17.51 21.46
CA ILE A 180 1.37 18.08 22.42
C ILE A 180 1.95 19.41 21.94
N SER A 181 1.92 19.69 20.64
CA SER A 181 2.51 20.90 20.04
C SER A 181 1.92 22.21 20.57
N PHE A 182 0.71 22.19 21.12
CA PHE A 182 0.09 23.34 21.75
C PHE A 182 0.72 23.73 23.10
N VAL A 183 1.41 22.79 23.77
CA VAL A 183 2.02 23.04 25.08
C VAL A 183 3.10 24.11 25.05
N PRO A 184 4.09 24.08 24.13
CA PRO A 184 5.09 25.14 24.05
C PRO A 184 4.49 26.53 23.79
N ALA A 185 3.48 26.62 22.91
CA ALA A 185 2.81 27.88 22.65
C ALA A 185 2.17 28.47 23.91
N ALA A 186 1.40 27.65 24.65
CA ALA A 186 0.75 28.08 25.90
C ALA A 186 1.76 28.44 27.00
N VAL A 187 2.87 27.72 27.11
CA VAL A 187 3.91 27.99 28.13
C VAL A 187 4.64 29.29 27.82
N PHE A 188 4.99 29.55 26.56
CA PHE A 188 5.72 30.77 26.18
C PHE A 188 4.82 32.02 26.22
N ASP A 189 3.53 31.89 25.93
CA ASP A 189 2.56 32.96 26.04
C ASP A 189 2.36 33.39 27.52
N ALA A 190 2.49 32.46 28.47
CA ALA A 190 2.38 32.75 29.89
C ALA A 190 3.59 33.53 30.48
N ILE A 191 4.70 33.62 29.76
CA ILE A 191 5.92 34.30 30.21
C ILE A 191 5.97 35.71 29.61
N PRO A 192 5.95 36.80 30.42
CA PRO A 192 5.89 38.17 29.93
C PRO A 192 7.25 38.68 29.42
N ILE A 193 7.80 38.02 28.40
CA ILE A 193 9.05 38.41 27.70
C ILE A 193 8.68 38.73 26.25
N GLN A 194 8.98 39.93 25.79
CA GLN A 194 8.68 40.34 24.43
C GLN A 194 9.36 39.41 23.39
N GLY A 195 8.59 38.92 22.43
CA GLY A 195 9.04 38.04 21.35
C GLY A 195 9.13 36.55 21.73
N LEU A 196 8.81 36.15 22.97
CA LEU A 196 8.80 34.74 23.38
C LEU A 196 7.54 34.03 22.90
N ASP A 197 6.43 34.72 22.82
CA ASP A 197 5.17 34.30 22.19
C ASP A 197 5.34 33.91 20.72
N ASP A 198 6.04 34.73 19.93
CA ASP A 198 6.37 34.44 18.52
C ASP A 198 7.24 33.18 18.39
N ILE A 199 8.23 33.01 19.29
CA ILE A 199 9.07 31.82 19.32
C ILE A 199 8.24 30.58 19.70
N GLY A 200 7.30 30.70 20.65
CA GLY A 200 6.36 29.64 21.02
C GLY A 200 5.53 29.16 19.86
N GLY A 201 5.01 30.09 19.06
CA GLY A 201 4.30 29.83 17.83
C GLY A 201 5.17 29.10 16.77
N ALA A 202 6.40 29.54 16.58
CA ALA A 202 7.35 28.90 15.66
C ALA A 202 7.68 27.46 16.09
N VAL A 203 7.90 27.22 17.38
CA VAL A 203 8.15 25.87 17.93
C VAL A 203 6.92 24.97 17.76
N MET A 204 5.72 25.48 18.02
CA MET A 204 4.46 24.75 17.80
C MET A 204 4.35 24.29 16.36
N ILE A 205 4.51 25.19 15.38
CA ILE A 205 4.42 24.87 13.95
C ILE A 205 5.51 23.85 13.55
N CYS A 206 6.70 23.96 14.10
CA CYS A 206 7.79 23.01 13.86
C CYS A 206 7.41 21.60 14.33
N ILE A 207 6.85 21.45 15.53
CA ILE A 207 6.39 20.16 16.05
C ILE A 207 5.21 19.60 15.22
N VAL A 208 4.26 20.45 14.84
CA VAL A 208 3.14 20.04 13.96
C VAL A 208 3.65 19.54 12.62
N SER A 209 4.61 20.23 11.99
CA SER A 209 5.15 19.82 10.69
C SER A 209 5.80 18.44 10.74
N VAL A 210 6.56 18.15 11.82
CA VAL A 210 7.14 16.83 12.07
C VAL A 210 6.07 15.77 12.35
N GLY A 211 5.05 16.09 13.15
CA GLY A 211 3.93 15.19 13.45
C GLY A 211 3.15 14.80 12.19
N VAL A 212 2.84 15.77 11.34
CA VAL A 212 2.17 15.53 10.05
C VAL A 212 3.06 14.70 9.11
N PHE A 213 4.37 14.99 9.05
CA PHE A 213 5.30 14.19 8.26
C PHE A 213 5.29 12.72 8.67
N LEU A 214 5.41 12.44 9.98
CA LEU A 214 5.36 11.07 10.51
C LEU A 214 4.03 10.37 10.22
N SER A 215 2.92 11.12 10.28
CA SER A 215 1.59 10.57 9.97
C SER A 215 1.42 10.22 8.49
N LEU A 216 2.01 11.02 7.58
CA LEU A 216 1.85 10.86 6.12
C LEU A 216 2.83 9.88 5.49
N ILE A 217 4.03 9.68 6.05
CA ILE A 217 5.09 8.86 5.45
C ILE A 217 4.64 7.40 5.21
N HIS A 218 3.59 6.93 5.91
CA HIS A 218 3.08 5.57 5.82
C HIS A 218 1.69 5.47 5.15
N ILE A 219 1.23 6.52 4.49
CA ILE A 219 0.04 6.46 3.63
C ILE A 219 0.41 5.95 2.26
#